data_42e066afe663154b49e4ff449625425b
#
_entry.id   42e066afe663154b49e4ff449625425b
#
_cell.length_a   1.000
_cell.length_b   1.000
_cell.length_c   1.000
_cell.angle_alpha   90.00
_cell.angle_beta   90.00
_cell.angle_gamma   90.00
#
_symmetry.space_group_name_H-M   'P 1'
#
loop_
_entity.id
_entity.type
_entity.pdbx_description
1 polymer ?
#
loop_
_entity_poly.entity_id
_entity_poly.type
_entity_poly.pdbx_seq_one_letter_code
_entity_poly.pdbx_strand_id
1 'polypeptide(L)'
;RMLKYLPSDQRALYNARQILMSNSYGVDNAISKVPQYLKEDPGLEFDRLRWRNRRGRLEGSLEILYRNSIKTEKQMVRPDKWWEQRESVVRSLIYKKRYKTAYKISSEHALSAGPSFAEAEWLSGWIALTFLNSPEYAINHFQNFYNNVGYPISLARGAYWLGASYEKLNEKQLSNDFYSQAAEFPMTYYGQLAFNKINPGGNFELKDESFFDKDYEKEFKKNKLIRHIILLKELNATQLGKD
;
A
#
# COMPACT_ATOMS: atom_id res chain seq x y z
N ARG A 1 2.84 34.61 -3.88
CA ARG A 1 3.41 35.65 -4.82
C ARG A 1 3.14 35.31 -6.30
N MET A 2 3.16 34.05 -6.71
CA MET A 2 2.97 33.62 -8.13
C MET A 2 1.54 33.77 -8.65
N LEU A 3 0.51 33.67 -7.81
CA LEU A 3 -0.90 33.69 -8.22
C LEU A 3 -1.32 34.92 -9.02
N LYS A 4 -0.69 36.07 -8.78
CA LYS A 4 -1.03 37.33 -9.49
C LYS A 4 -0.73 37.33 -10.99
N TYR A 5 0.14 36.41 -11.45
CA TYR A 5 0.53 36.27 -12.86
C TYR A 5 -0.36 35.28 -13.64
N LEU A 6 -1.25 34.58 -12.96
CA LEU A 6 -2.17 33.62 -13.58
C LEU A 6 -3.42 34.31 -14.14
N PRO A 7 -4.03 33.78 -15.20
CA PRO A 7 -5.39 34.14 -15.61
C PRO A 7 -6.38 34.06 -14.44
N SER A 8 -7.47 34.81 -14.48
CA SER A 8 -8.41 34.95 -13.38
C SER A 8 -9.04 33.62 -12.93
N ASP A 9 -9.37 32.77 -13.88
CA ASP A 9 -9.93 31.44 -13.68
C ASP A 9 -8.93 30.48 -13.00
N GLN A 10 -7.70 30.42 -13.49
CA GLN A 10 -6.60 29.66 -12.89
C GLN A 10 -6.27 30.22 -11.49
N ARG A 11 -6.32 31.53 -11.31
CA ARG A 11 -6.12 32.16 -10.00
C ARG A 11 -7.18 31.72 -8.98
N ALA A 12 -8.43 31.63 -9.40
CA ALA A 12 -9.53 31.14 -8.54
C ALA A 12 -9.28 29.68 -8.13
N LEU A 13 -8.90 28.80 -9.08
CA LEU A 13 -8.57 27.41 -8.83
C LEU A 13 -7.44 27.26 -7.80
N TYR A 14 -6.29 27.89 -8.07
CA TYR A 14 -5.12 27.74 -7.19
C TYR A 14 -5.30 28.40 -5.82
N ASN A 15 -6.11 29.48 -5.73
CA ASN A 15 -6.47 30.06 -4.44
C ASN A 15 -7.34 29.09 -3.61
N ALA A 16 -8.33 28.44 -4.22
CA ALA A 16 -9.13 27.42 -3.55
C ALA A 16 -8.28 26.25 -3.07
N ARG A 17 -7.36 25.76 -3.90
CA ARG A 17 -6.41 24.71 -3.53
C ARG A 17 -5.50 25.14 -2.36
N GLN A 18 -4.99 26.35 -2.37
CA GLN A 18 -4.15 26.87 -1.28
C GLN A 18 -4.92 26.91 0.05
N ILE A 19 -6.18 27.38 0.04
CA ILE A 19 -7.05 27.43 1.23
C ILE A 19 -7.31 26.02 1.76
N LEU A 20 -7.59 25.05 0.89
CA LEU A 20 -7.77 23.63 1.25
C LEU A 20 -6.50 23.04 1.87
N MET A 21 -5.33 23.32 1.29
CA MET A 21 -4.04 22.81 1.78
C MET A 21 -3.65 23.41 3.14
N SER A 22 -3.85 24.71 3.33
CA SER A 22 -3.53 25.41 4.57
C SER A 22 -4.54 25.20 5.69
N ASN A 23 -5.63 24.49 5.41
CA ASN A 23 -6.73 24.24 6.36
C ASN A 23 -7.39 25.52 6.89
N SER A 24 -7.36 26.60 6.09
CA SER A 24 -7.90 27.90 6.43
C SER A 24 -9.44 27.93 6.35
N TYR A 25 -10.04 29.01 6.86
CA TYR A 25 -11.48 29.27 6.72
C TYR A 25 -11.83 29.72 5.30
N GLY A 26 -13.13 29.66 4.94
CA GLY A 26 -13.63 30.20 3.67
C GLY A 26 -13.52 29.23 2.49
N VAL A 27 -13.33 27.93 2.74
CA VAL A 27 -13.21 26.89 1.71
C VAL A 27 -14.39 26.92 0.72
N ASP A 28 -15.63 26.95 1.20
CA ASP A 28 -16.82 26.90 0.36
C ASP A 28 -16.92 28.13 -0.55
N ASN A 29 -16.61 29.32 -0.01
CA ASN A 29 -16.57 30.57 -0.79
C ASN A 29 -15.43 30.55 -1.83
N ALA A 30 -14.27 29.96 -1.51
CA ALA A 30 -13.19 29.82 -2.46
C ALA A 30 -13.53 28.87 -3.60
N ILE A 31 -14.15 27.72 -3.29
CA ILE A 31 -14.61 26.73 -4.28
C ILE A 31 -15.72 27.28 -5.16
N SER A 32 -16.66 28.08 -4.61
CA SER A 32 -17.74 28.66 -5.40
C SER A 32 -17.25 29.60 -6.50
N LYS A 33 -16.08 30.23 -6.31
CA LYS A 33 -15.45 31.12 -7.29
C LYS A 33 -14.69 30.39 -8.40
N VAL A 34 -14.48 29.08 -8.25
CA VAL A 34 -13.83 28.27 -9.30
C VAL A 34 -14.80 28.07 -10.46
N PRO A 35 -14.43 28.39 -11.70
CA PRO A 35 -15.27 28.16 -12.88
C PRO A 35 -15.72 26.70 -13.00
N GLN A 36 -16.90 26.47 -13.54
CA GLN A 36 -17.53 25.15 -13.59
C GLN A 36 -16.62 24.10 -14.25
N TYR A 37 -15.96 24.45 -15.36
CA TYR A 37 -15.08 23.54 -16.09
C TYR A 37 -13.78 23.18 -15.34
N LEU A 38 -13.41 23.91 -14.28
CA LEU A 38 -12.27 23.60 -13.40
C LEU A 38 -12.66 22.93 -12.09
N LYS A 39 -13.94 22.74 -11.82
CA LYS A 39 -14.39 22.12 -10.56
C LYS A 39 -14.03 20.64 -10.44
N GLU A 40 -13.79 19.99 -11.58
CA GLU A 40 -13.34 18.60 -11.66
C GLU A 40 -11.82 18.48 -11.88
N ASP A 41 -11.06 19.57 -11.71
CA ASP A 41 -9.61 19.52 -11.74
C ASP A 41 -9.10 18.47 -10.74
N PRO A 42 -8.27 17.50 -11.18
CA PRO A 42 -7.82 16.39 -10.32
C PRO A 42 -7.09 16.86 -9.06
N GLY A 43 -6.34 17.96 -9.15
CA GLY A 43 -5.64 18.53 -8.01
C GLY A 43 -6.59 19.19 -7.01
N LEU A 44 -7.65 19.88 -7.50
CA LEU A 44 -8.69 20.43 -6.62
C LEU A 44 -9.48 19.32 -5.93
N GLU A 45 -9.87 18.27 -6.63
CA GLU A 45 -10.57 17.14 -6.05
C GLU A 45 -9.72 16.41 -5.00
N PHE A 46 -8.43 16.22 -5.29
CA PHE A 46 -7.49 15.65 -4.33
C PHE A 46 -7.37 16.51 -3.05
N ASP A 47 -7.20 17.83 -3.20
CA ASP A 47 -7.09 18.74 -2.05
C ASP A 47 -8.40 18.78 -1.24
N ARG A 48 -9.57 18.68 -1.90
CA ARG A 48 -10.89 18.55 -1.26
C ARG A 48 -11.01 17.24 -0.47
N LEU A 49 -10.59 16.11 -1.07
CA LEU A 49 -10.59 14.80 -0.40
C LEU A 49 -9.72 14.85 0.87
N ARG A 50 -8.49 15.34 0.74
CA ARG A 50 -7.55 15.49 1.85
C ARG A 50 -8.10 16.37 2.98
N TRP A 51 -8.73 17.48 2.63
CA TRP A 51 -9.35 18.39 3.58
C TRP A 51 -10.53 17.74 4.29
N ARG A 52 -11.40 17.03 3.57
CA ARG A 52 -12.53 16.29 4.13
C ARG A 52 -12.08 15.17 5.08
N ASN A 53 -11.05 14.42 4.70
CA ASN A 53 -10.47 13.37 5.55
C ASN A 53 -9.94 13.96 6.87
N ARG A 54 -9.15 15.02 6.81
CA ARG A 54 -8.63 15.68 8.02
C ARG A 54 -9.73 16.20 8.96
N ARG A 55 -10.91 16.46 8.43
CA ARG A 55 -12.06 16.92 9.20
C ARG A 55 -13.08 15.83 9.55
N GLY A 56 -12.75 14.58 9.28
CA GLY A 56 -13.64 13.45 9.55
C GLY A 56 -14.94 13.46 8.76
N ARG A 57 -15.01 14.20 7.63
CA ARG A 57 -16.20 14.31 6.78
C ARG A 57 -16.31 13.11 5.84
N LEU A 58 -16.58 11.93 6.40
CA LEU A 58 -16.57 10.65 5.71
C LEU A 58 -17.47 10.64 4.45
N GLU A 59 -18.72 11.02 4.57
CA GLU A 59 -19.65 10.98 3.43
C GLU A 59 -19.21 11.89 2.29
N GLY A 60 -18.71 13.08 2.63
CA GLY A 60 -18.11 13.96 1.63
C GLY A 60 -16.85 13.40 0.98
N SER A 61 -16.05 12.62 1.70
CA SER A 61 -14.90 11.92 1.11
C SER A 61 -15.33 10.81 0.16
N LEU A 62 -16.35 10.05 0.54
CA LEU A 62 -16.95 9.01 -0.30
C LEU A 62 -17.49 9.56 -1.62
N GLU A 63 -18.18 10.71 -1.58
CA GLU A 63 -18.67 11.38 -2.79
C GLU A 63 -17.55 11.63 -3.82
N ILE A 64 -16.38 12.11 -3.37
CA ILE A 64 -15.24 12.34 -4.25
C ILE A 64 -14.66 11.02 -4.75
N LEU A 65 -14.51 10.03 -3.87
CA LEU A 65 -13.94 8.73 -4.24
C LEU A 65 -14.82 7.99 -5.25
N TYR A 66 -16.14 8.03 -5.11
CA TYR A 66 -17.07 7.44 -6.08
C TYR A 66 -16.98 8.10 -7.46
N ARG A 67 -16.88 9.42 -7.53
CA ARG A 67 -16.70 10.12 -8.83
C ARG A 67 -15.38 9.78 -9.50
N ASN A 68 -14.35 9.43 -8.71
CA ASN A 68 -13.03 9.11 -9.21
C ASN A 68 -12.78 7.59 -9.36
N SER A 69 -13.74 6.73 -9.02
CA SER A 69 -13.59 5.27 -9.13
C SER A 69 -13.47 4.77 -10.56
N ILE A 70 -14.01 5.52 -11.53
CA ILE A 70 -13.96 5.20 -12.96
C ILE A 70 -12.71 5.73 -13.67
N LYS A 71 -11.88 6.52 -12.99
CA LYS A 71 -10.67 7.08 -13.58
C LYS A 71 -9.56 6.03 -13.61
N THR A 72 -8.87 5.94 -14.73
CA THR A 72 -7.66 5.14 -14.86
C THR A 72 -6.47 5.80 -14.17
N GLU A 73 -5.40 5.05 -13.91
CA GLU A 73 -4.16 5.56 -13.31
C GLU A 73 -3.61 6.77 -14.07
N LYS A 74 -3.65 6.76 -15.41
CA LYS A 74 -3.20 7.87 -16.26
C LYS A 74 -4.01 9.15 -16.10
N GLN A 75 -5.28 9.02 -15.74
CA GLN A 75 -6.18 10.16 -15.50
C GLN A 75 -6.06 10.73 -14.08
N MET A 76 -5.44 9.97 -13.17
CA MET A 76 -5.21 10.40 -11.80
C MET A 76 -3.82 11.03 -11.68
N VAL A 77 -3.75 12.28 -11.27
CA VAL A 77 -2.48 12.91 -10.93
C VAL A 77 -2.00 12.36 -9.58
N ARG A 78 -0.85 11.69 -9.56
CA ARG A 78 -0.26 11.08 -8.36
C ARG A 78 -1.18 10.04 -7.71
N PRO A 79 -1.44 8.92 -8.37
CA PRO A 79 -2.34 7.86 -7.89
C PRO A 79 -1.89 7.27 -6.54
N ASP A 80 -0.57 7.24 -6.26
CA ASP A 80 0.01 6.88 -4.97
C ASP A 80 -0.56 7.73 -3.82
N LYS A 81 -0.67 9.05 -4.02
CA LYS A 81 -1.21 9.96 -3.00
C LYS A 81 -2.72 9.83 -2.84
N TRP A 82 -3.42 9.48 -3.91
CA TRP A 82 -4.84 9.14 -3.83
C TRP A 82 -5.06 7.89 -2.98
N TRP A 83 -4.18 6.89 -3.11
CA TRP A 83 -4.25 5.70 -2.29
C TRP A 83 -4.12 6.01 -0.79
N GLU A 84 -3.16 6.82 -0.39
CA GLU A 84 -3.01 7.25 1.01
C GLU A 84 -4.32 7.81 1.61
N GLN A 85 -5.05 8.62 0.83
CA GLN A 85 -6.32 9.17 1.27
C GLN A 85 -7.46 8.14 1.26
N ARG A 86 -7.47 7.28 0.26
CA ARG A 86 -8.43 6.19 0.10
C ARG A 86 -8.31 5.17 1.23
N GLU A 87 -7.10 4.76 1.55
CA GLU A 87 -6.80 3.84 2.65
C GLU A 87 -7.32 4.37 4.00
N SER A 88 -7.12 5.65 4.29
CA SER A 88 -7.65 6.29 5.50
C SER A 88 -9.18 6.21 5.58
N VAL A 89 -9.88 6.42 4.46
CA VAL A 89 -11.34 6.27 4.37
C VAL A 89 -11.74 4.82 4.56
N VAL A 90 -11.05 3.87 3.93
CA VAL A 90 -11.32 2.43 4.06
C VAL A 90 -11.20 1.98 5.52
N ARG A 91 -10.14 2.37 6.22
CA ARG A 91 -9.97 2.05 7.64
C ARG A 91 -11.10 2.64 8.51
N SER A 92 -11.53 3.86 8.22
CA SER A 92 -12.68 4.47 8.90
C SER A 92 -13.99 3.72 8.63
N LEU A 93 -14.18 3.20 7.42
CA LEU A 93 -15.35 2.41 7.04
C LEU A 93 -15.35 1.04 7.74
N ILE A 94 -14.18 0.39 7.85
CA ILE A 94 -14.03 -0.86 8.60
C ILE A 94 -14.39 -0.64 10.08
N TYR A 95 -13.86 0.41 10.70
CA TYR A 95 -14.19 0.76 12.07
C TYR A 95 -15.70 0.97 12.27
N LYS A 96 -16.37 1.58 11.27
CA LYS A 96 -17.83 1.78 11.25
C LYS A 96 -18.62 0.54 10.78
N LYS A 97 -17.97 -0.60 10.58
CA LYS A 97 -18.57 -1.87 10.11
C LYS A 97 -19.26 -1.75 8.74
N ARG A 98 -18.87 -0.77 7.92
CA ARG A 98 -19.39 -0.58 6.55
C ARG A 98 -18.55 -1.35 5.54
N TYR A 99 -18.44 -2.66 5.71
CA TYR A 99 -17.47 -3.53 5.02
C TYR A 99 -17.65 -3.56 3.50
N LYS A 100 -18.90 -3.63 2.99
CA LYS A 100 -19.16 -3.60 1.54
C LYS A 100 -18.65 -2.31 0.90
N THR A 101 -18.91 -1.17 1.57
CA THR A 101 -18.40 0.12 1.12
C THR A 101 -16.88 0.18 1.20
N ALA A 102 -16.28 -0.33 2.28
CA ALA A 102 -14.83 -0.39 2.45
C ALA A 102 -14.18 -1.19 1.32
N TYR A 103 -14.71 -2.36 1.00
CA TYR A 103 -14.26 -3.20 -0.11
C TYR A 103 -14.33 -2.46 -1.45
N LYS A 104 -15.49 -1.87 -1.77
CA LYS A 104 -15.66 -1.12 -3.02
C LYS A 104 -14.63 0.00 -3.13
N ILE A 105 -14.43 0.78 -2.06
CA ILE A 105 -13.46 1.89 -2.09
C ILE A 105 -12.02 1.36 -2.19
N SER A 106 -11.66 0.26 -1.55
CA SER A 106 -10.30 -0.30 -1.63
C SER A 106 -10.01 -0.94 -2.98
N SER A 107 -10.94 -1.71 -3.55
CA SER A 107 -10.73 -2.43 -4.81
C SER A 107 -10.73 -1.55 -6.06
N GLU A 108 -11.38 -0.39 -6.01
CA GLU A 108 -11.42 0.59 -7.11
C GLU A 108 -10.26 1.60 -7.03
N HIS A 109 -9.05 1.15 -6.75
CA HIS A 109 -7.87 2.02 -6.50
C HIS A 109 -7.19 2.55 -7.76
N ALA A 110 -7.42 1.96 -8.92
CA ALA A 110 -6.86 2.34 -10.23
C ALA A 110 -5.31 2.29 -10.33
N LEU A 111 -4.62 1.69 -9.37
CA LEU A 111 -3.17 1.50 -9.39
C LEU A 111 -2.81 0.26 -10.20
N SER A 112 -1.64 0.24 -10.85
CA SER A 112 -1.17 -0.89 -11.67
C SER A 112 0.08 -1.58 -11.12
N ALA A 113 0.87 -0.90 -10.29
CA ALA A 113 2.12 -1.42 -9.75
C ALA A 113 2.60 -0.63 -8.52
N GLY A 114 3.65 -1.13 -7.90
CA GLY A 114 4.36 -0.47 -6.80
C GLY A 114 3.77 -0.73 -5.41
N PRO A 115 4.36 -0.11 -4.36
CA PRO A 115 3.97 -0.39 -2.98
C PRO A 115 2.51 -0.07 -2.65
N SER A 116 1.98 1.02 -3.21
CA SER A 116 0.58 1.40 -3.01
C SER A 116 -0.41 0.43 -3.67
N PHE A 117 -0.05 -0.13 -4.84
CA PHE A 117 -0.81 -1.20 -5.48
C PHE A 117 -0.84 -2.45 -4.61
N ALA A 118 0.33 -2.90 -4.16
CA ALA A 118 0.43 -4.07 -3.30
C ALA A 118 -0.42 -3.93 -2.03
N GLU A 119 -0.33 -2.78 -1.36
CA GLU A 119 -1.13 -2.55 -0.15
C GLU A 119 -2.63 -2.47 -0.44
N ALA A 120 -3.04 -1.90 -1.59
CA ALA A 120 -4.44 -1.82 -2.01
C ALA A 120 -5.03 -3.22 -2.28
N GLU A 121 -4.31 -4.04 -3.01
CA GLU A 121 -4.70 -5.42 -3.30
C GLU A 121 -4.75 -6.25 -2.01
N TRP A 122 -3.74 -6.15 -1.16
CA TRP A 122 -3.76 -6.88 0.11
C TRP A 122 -4.95 -6.45 0.99
N LEU A 123 -5.19 -5.16 1.13
CA LEU A 123 -6.29 -4.64 1.97
C LEU A 123 -7.66 -5.07 1.43
N SER A 124 -7.83 -5.06 0.09
CA SER A 124 -9.07 -5.49 -0.57
C SER A 124 -9.31 -6.99 -0.34
N GLY A 125 -8.29 -7.82 -0.53
CA GLY A 125 -8.35 -9.26 -0.25
C GLY A 125 -8.69 -9.55 1.21
N TRP A 126 -8.05 -8.83 2.13
CA TRP A 126 -8.31 -9.00 3.56
C TRP A 126 -9.74 -8.63 3.95
N ILE A 127 -10.30 -7.55 3.39
CA ILE A 127 -11.71 -7.18 3.62
C ILE A 127 -12.64 -8.24 3.04
N ALA A 128 -12.38 -8.71 1.82
CA ALA A 128 -13.19 -9.71 1.15
C ALA A 128 -13.25 -11.02 1.96
N LEU A 129 -12.09 -11.50 2.42
CA LEU A 129 -12.01 -12.76 3.17
C LEU A 129 -12.61 -12.62 4.56
N THR A 130 -12.19 -11.58 5.31
CA THR A 130 -12.45 -11.48 6.76
C THR A 130 -13.87 -10.99 7.07
N PHE A 131 -14.36 -10.03 6.30
CA PHE A 131 -15.63 -9.36 6.63
C PHE A 131 -16.76 -9.66 5.68
N LEU A 132 -16.46 -10.02 4.42
CA LEU A 132 -17.49 -10.34 3.43
C LEU A 132 -17.67 -11.82 3.21
N ASN A 133 -16.78 -12.64 3.77
CA ASN A 133 -16.76 -14.11 3.59
C ASN A 133 -16.80 -14.49 2.10
N SER A 134 -16.00 -13.80 1.29
CA SER A 134 -15.93 -13.95 -0.17
C SER A 134 -14.51 -14.37 -0.58
N PRO A 135 -14.14 -15.64 -0.35
CA PRO A 135 -12.77 -16.13 -0.59
C PRO A 135 -12.35 -16.06 -2.05
N GLU A 136 -13.27 -16.20 -3.01
CA GLU A 136 -12.96 -16.10 -4.44
C GLU A 136 -12.43 -14.71 -4.82
N TYR A 137 -13.07 -13.65 -4.31
CA TYR A 137 -12.58 -12.28 -4.50
C TYR A 137 -11.25 -12.06 -3.78
N ALA A 138 -11.11 -12.63 -2.57
CA ALA A 138 -9.89 -12.52 -1.80
C ALA A 138 -8.70 -13.16 -2.52
N ILE A 139 -8.87 -14.33 -3.12
CA ILE A 139 -7.84 -15.03 -3.90
C ILE A 139 -7.34 -14.15 -5.04
N ASN A 140 -8.24 -13.54 -5.81
CA ASN A 140 -7.85 -12.67 -6.92
C ASN A 140 -6.96 -11.51 -6.44
N HIS A 141 -7.33 -10.85 -5.35
CA HIS A 141 -6.57 -9.76 -4.77
C HIS A 141 -5.22 -10.22 -4.19
N PHE A 142 -5.21 -11.32 -3.42
CA PHE A 142 -3.97 -11.83 -2.85
C PHE A 142 -3.02 -12.38 -3.92
N GLN A 143 -3.54 -12.93 -5.03
CA GLN A 143 -2.73 -13.33 -6.16
C GLN A 143 -2.09 -12.13 -6.86
N ASN A 144 -2.85 -11.04 -7.06
CA ASN A 144 -2.33 -9.79 -7.58
C ASN A 144 -1.24 -9.22 -6.67
N PHE A 145 -1.49 -9.21 -5.35
CA PHE A 145 -0.48 -8.83 -4.37
C PHE A 145 0.78 -9.69 -4.50
N TYR A 146 0.64 -11.01 -4.42
CA TYR A 146 1.75 -11.96 -4.40
C TYR A 146 2.63 -11.87 -5.65
N ASN A 147 2.01 -11.70 -6.83
CA ASN A 147 2.70 -11.58 -8.10
C ASN A 147 3.47 -10.25 -8.25
N ASN A 148 3.20 -9.25 -7.43
CA ASN A 148 3.79 -7.92 -7.54
C ASN A 148 4.73 -7.55 -6.37
N VAL A 149 5.09 -8.52 -5.53
CA VAL A 149 6.04 -8.34 -4.43
C VAL A 149 7.22 -9.27 -4.56
N GLY A 150 8.37 -8.89 -3.99
CA GLY A 150 9.61 -9.69 -4.09
C GLY A 150 10.36 -9.86 -2.76
N TYR A 151 9.96 -9.17 -1.71
CA TYR A 151 10.63 -9.30 -0.41
C TYR A 151 10.07 -10.47 0.39
N PRO A 152 10.91 -11.22 1.13
CA PRO A 152 10.49 -12.38 1.93
C PRO A 152 9.28 -12.12 2.82
N ILE A 153 9.25 -10.97 3.49
CA ILE A 153 8.14 -10.56 4.37
C ILE A 153 6.81 -10.44 3.62
N SER A 154 6.86 -9.92 2.39
CA SER A 154 5.67 -9.73 1.55
C SER A 154 5.25 -11.03 0.87
N LEU A 155 6.22 -11.83 0.41
CA LEU A 155 5.94 -13.16 -0.17
C LEU A 155 5.28 -14.08 0.85
N ALA A 156 5.83 -14.17 2.06
CA ALA A 156 5.22 -14.93 3.15
C ALA A 156 3.79 -14.46 3.47
N ARG A 157 3.57 -13.13 3.50
CA ARG A 157 2.24 -12.53 3.73
C ARG A 157 1.26 -12.95 2.64
N GLY A 158 1.64 -12.83 1.37
CA GLY A 158 0.78 -13.17 0.23
C GLY A 158 0.44 -14.66 0.20
N ALA A 159 1.43 -15.53 0.32
CA ALA A 159 1.24 -16.97 0.35
C ALA A 159 0.37 -17.40 1.52
N TYR A 160 0.58 -16.87 2.73
CA TYR A 160 -0.27 -17.16 3.90
C TYR A 160 -1.73 -16.82 3.64
N TRP A 161 -2.04 -15.64 3.11
CA TRP A 161 -3.42 -15.22 2.87
C TRP A 161 -4.07 -15.95 1.70
N LEU A 162 -3.30 -16.39 0.69
CA LEU A 162 -3.78 -17.34 -0.34
C LEU A 162 -4.14 -18.68 0.30
N GLY A 163 -3.26 -19.23 1.13
CA GLY A 163 -3.54 -20.46 1.88
C GLY A 163 -4.82 -20.36 2.71
N ALA A 164 -4.99 -19.25 3.45
CA ALA A 164 -6.19 -19.01 4.25
C ALA A 164 -7.47 -18.87 3.40
N SER A 165 -7.35 -18.32 2.20
CA SER A 165 -8.49 -18.19 1.29
C SER A 165 -8.92 -19.53 0.71
N TYR A 166 -7.96 -20.38 0.31
CA TYR A 166 -8.22 -21.74 -0.13
C TYR A 166 -8.73 -22.64 1.01
N GLU A 167 -8.26 -22.44 2.24
CA GLU A 167 -8.79 -23.10 3.44
C GLU A 167 -10.29 -22.81 3.61
N LYS A 168 -10.73 -21.59 3.37
CA LYS A 168 -12.15 -21.18 3.40
C LYS A 168 -13.00 -21.85 2.32
N LEU A 169 -12.41 -22.20 1.18
CA LEU A 169 -13.06 -22.95 0.10
C LEU A 169 -13.02 -24.47 0.31
N ASN A 170 -12.40 -24.96 1.39
CA ASN A 170 -12.12 -26.37 1.64
C ASN A 170 -11.19 -27.03 0.58
N GLU A 171 -10.43 -26.23 -0.15
CA GLU A 171 -9.41 -26.65 -1.12
C GLU A 171 -8.11 -27.00 -0.39
N LYS A 172 -8.11 -28.13 0.33
CA LYS A 172 -7.04 -28.50 1.28
C LYS A 172 -5.65 -28.58 0.64
N GLN A 173 -5.55 -29.11 -0.58
CA GLN A 173 -4.26 -29.25 -1.25
C GLN A 173 -3.65 -27.88 -1.55
N LEU A 174 -4.41 -26.99 -2.20
CA LEU A 174 -3.96 -25.64 -2.52
C LEU A 174 -3.64 -24.82 -1.26
N SER A 175 -4.48 -24.98 -0.23
CA SER A 175 -4.23 -24.32 1.07
C SER A 175 -2.89 -24.75 1.67
N ASN A 176 -2.60 -26.06 1.71
CA ASN A 176 -1.34 -26.57 2.24
C ASN A 176 -0.15 -26.15 1.39
N ASP A 177 -0.28 -26.13 0.07
CA ASP A 177 0.78 -25.72 -0.85
C ASP A 177 1.19 -24.25 -0.60
N PHE A 178 0.20 -23.36 -0.45
CA PHE A 178 0.47 -21.96 -0.16
C PHE A 178 0.98 -21.72 1.26
N TYR A 179 0.47 -22.44 2.26
CA TYR A 179 1.06 -22.39 3.61
C TYR A 179 2.50 -22.90 3.63
N SER A 180 2.81 -23.95 2.86
CA SER A 180 4.19 -24.44 2.73
C SER A 180 5.11 -23.40 2.12
N GLN A 181 4.67 -22.72 1.05
CA GLN A 181 5.42 -21.60 0.44
C GLN A 181 5.64 -20.45 1.45
N ALA A 182 4.64 -20.12 2.25
CA ALA A 182 4.82 -19.08 3.28
C ALA A 182 5.84 -19.54 4.35
N ALA A 183 5.81 -20.81 4.76
CA ALA A 183 6.69 -21.38 5.77
C ALA A 183 8.18 -21.43 5.32
N GLU A 184 8.46 -21.32 4.02
CA GLU A 184 9.85 -21.17 3.51
C GLU A 184 10.54 -19.89 4.02
N PHE A 185 9.77 -18.95 4.59
CA PHE A 185 10.28 -17.68 5.14
C PHE A 185 10.20 -17.66 6.68
N PRO A 186 10.98 -18.50 7.38
CA PRO A 186 10.84 -18.75 8.82
C PRO A 186 11.08 -17.52 9.71
N MET A 187 11.83 -16.54 9.22
CA MET A 187 12.11 -15.30 9.94
C MET A 187 10.98 -14.27 9.86
N THR A 188 9.89 -14.59 9.15
CA THR A 188 8.75 -13.69 9.00
C THR A 188 7.57 -14.12 9.86
N TYR A 189 6.75 -13.16 10.30
CA TYR A 189 5.54 -13.43 11.07
C TYR A 189 4.60 -14.42 10.37
N TYR A 190 4.32 -14.19 9.07
CA TYR A 190 3.42 -15.06 8.31
C TYR A 190 4.03 -16.42 7.99
N GLY A 191 5.37 -16.50 7.86
CA GLY A 191 6.06 -17.77 7.71
C GLY A 191 5.89 -18.67 8.94
N GLN A 192 6.05 -18.08 10.13
CA GLN A 192 5.84 -18.81 11.39
C GLN A 192 4.36 -19.22 11.59
N LEU A 193 3.42 -18.33 11.26
CA LEU A 193 1.99 -18.69 11.30
C LEU A 193 1.67 -19.85 10.36
N ALA A 194 2.21 -19.83 9.14
CA ALA A 194 2.00 -20.88 8.15
C ALA A 194 2.63 -22.20 8.62
N PHE A 195 3.85 -22.17 9.16
CA PHE A 195 4.47 -23.35 9.74
C PHE A 195 3.58 -24.00 10.81
N ASN A 196 3.02 -23.22 11.71
CA ASN A 196 2.10 -23.73 12.74
C ASN A 196 0.80 -24.30 12.16
N LYS A 197 0.36 -23.81 11.00
CA LYS A 197 -0.81 -24.33 10.29
C LYS A 197 -0.57 -25.73 9.73
N ILE A 198 0.60 -25.97 9.11
CA ILE A 198 0.94 -27.27 8.49
C ILE A 198 1.57 -28.26 9.49
N ASN A 199 2.14 -27.78 10.59
CA ASN A 199 2.77 -28.59 11.63
C ASN A 199 2.23 -28.22 13.03
N PRO A 200 0.99 -28.54 13.36
CA PRO A 200 0.42 -28.19 14.67
C PRO A 200 1.22 -28.83 15.81
N GLY A 201 1.76 -28.02 16.70
CA GLY A 201 2.59 -28.46 17.82
C GLY A 201 4.04 -28.82 17.46
N GLY A 202 4.44 -28.60 16.22
CA GLY A 202 5.84 -28.79 15.79
C GLY A 202 6.75 -27.71 16.40
N ASN A 203 7.95 -28.10 16.78
CA ASN A 203 9.00 -27.15 17.16
C ASN A 203 9.54 -26.48 15.90
N PHE A 204 9.55 -25.14 15.95
CA PHE A 204 10.19 -24.34 14.93
C PHE A 204 11.70 -24.28 15.21
N GLU A 205 12.49 -25.00 14.44
CA GLU A 205 13.94 -24.96 14.50
C GLU A 205 14.46 -23.98 13.45
N LEU A 206 15.10 -22.92 13.90
CA LEU A 206 15.94 -22.12 13.02
C LEU A 206 17.15 -22.98 12.67
N LYS A 207 17.28 -23.35 11.40
CA LYS A 207 18.52 -23.96 10.92
C LYS A 207 19.62 -22.93 11.15
N ASP A 208 20.63 -23.30 11.95
CA ASP A 208 21.88 -22.56 12.02
C ASP A 208 22.51 -22.64 10.62
N GLU A 209 22.20 -21.67 9.80
CA GLU A 209 22.97 -21.47 8.57
C GLU A 209 24.36 -21.01 9.05
N SER A 210 25.32 -21.91 8.95
CA SER A 210 26.72 -21.54 9.08
C SER A 210 27.07 -20.65 7.89
N PHE A 211 26.77 -19.36 8.02
CA PHE A 211 27.01 -18.34 7.00
C PHE A 211 28.49 -18.12 6.68
N PHE A 212 29.37 -18.86 7.31
CA PHE A 212 30.82 -18.73 7.15
C PHE A 212 31.43 -19.98 6.52
N ASP A 213 31.10 -20.21 5.25
CA ASP A 213 32.03 -20.95 4.41
C ASP A 213 33.26 -20.04 4.19
N LYS A 214 34.44 -20.54 4.53
CA LYS A 214 35.72 -19.79 4.39
C LYS A 214 35.96 -19.27 2.97
N ASP A 215 35.35 -19.90 1.97
CA ASP A 215 35.45 -19.47 0.58
C ASP A 215 34.54 -18.25 0.31
N TYR A 216 33.40 -18.15 0.95
CA TYR A 216 32.53 -16.99 0.87
C TYR A 216 33.16 -15.73 1.48
N GLU A 217 33.89 -15.88 2.59
CA GLU A 217 34.63 -14.77 3.22
C GLU A 217 35.76 -14.27 2.31
N LYS A 218 36.43 -15.16 1.60
CA LYS A 218 37.48 -14.80 0.64
C LYS A 218 36.94 -14.06 -0.57
N GLU A 219 35.80 -14.52 -1.13
CA GLU A 219 35.14 -13.84 -2.25
C GLU A 219 34.57 -12.49 -1.83
N PHE A 220 33.94 -12.41 -0.67
CA PHE A 220 33.44 -11.17 -0.10
C PHE A 220 34.55 -10.12 0.03
N LYS A 221 35.73 -10.51 0.58
CA LYS A 221 36.89 -9.63 0.71
C LYS A 221 37.52 -9.23 -0.63
N LYS A 222 37.32 -9.98 -1.72
CA LYS A 222 37.77 -9.64 -3.08
C LYS A 222 36.91 -8.56 -3.74
N ASN A 223 35.67 -8.37 -3.31
CA ASN A 223 34.78 -7.38 -3.88
C ASN A 223 35.36 -5.97 -3.68
N LYS A 224 35.49 -5.22 -4.78
CA LYS A 224 36.06 -3.85 -4.76
C LYS A 224 35.33 -2.92 -3.83
N LEU A 225 33.97 -2.98 -3.80
CA LEU A 225 33.17 -2.15 -2.93
C LEU A 225 33.45 -2.44 -1.45
N ILE A 226 33.55 -3.71 -1.08
CA ILE A 226 33.84 -4.13 0.29
C ILE A 226 35.21 -3.65 0.72
N ARG A 227 36.23 -3.73 -0.17
CA ARG A 227 37.55 -3.19 0.11
C ARG A 227 37.54 -1.69 0.37
N HIS A 228 36.77 -0.92 -0.40
CA HIS A 228 36.59 0.51 -0.18
C HIS A 228 35.89 0.81 1.17
N ILE A 229 34.87 0.04 1.51
CA ILE A 229 34.18 0.18 2.81
C ILE A 229 35.12 -0.11 3.97
N ILE A 230 35.90 -1.16 3.88
CA ILE A 230 36.92 -1.51 4.90
C ILE A 230 37.95 -0.38 5.03
N LEU A 231 38.45 0.15 3.92
CA LEU A 231 39.43 1.26 3.91
C LEU A 231 38.80 2.54 4.54
N LEU A 232 37.59 2.87 4.19
CA LEU A 232 36.88 4.01 4.77
C LEU A 232 36.67 3.86 6.29
N LYS A 233 36.44 2.63 6.75
CA LYS A 233 36.38 2.32 8.18
C LYS A 233 37.72 2.53 8.89
N GLU A 234 38.81 2.03 8.29
CA GLU A 234 40.16 2.21 8.83
C GLU A 234 40.60 3.67 8.89
N LEU A 235 40.15 4.49 7.93
CA LEU A 235 40.38 5.93 7.88
C LEU A 235 39.41 6.75 8.76
N ASN A 236 38.56 6.11 9.56
CA ASN A 236 37.47 6.77 10.33
C ASN A 236 36.53 7.63 9.49
N ALA A 237 36.45 7.38 8.18
CA ALA A 237 35.62 8.11 7.23
C ALA A 237 34.27 7.43 6.97
N THR A 238 33.69 6.82 8.00
CA THR A 238 32.46 5.98 7.91
C THR A 238 31.22 6.73 7.42
N GLN A 239 31.23 8.07 7.46
CA GLN A 239 30.16 8.88 6.90
C GLN A 239 30.10 8.82 5.37
N LEU A 240 31.24 8.65 4.69
CA LEU A 240 31.33 8.58 3.23
C LEU A 240 30.93 7.21 2.66
N GLY A 241 30.70 6.23 3.51
CA GLY A 241 30.26 4.88 3.10
C GLY A 241 28.77 4.62 3.30
N LYS A 242 27.98 5.66 3.62
CA LYS A 242 26.54 5.55 3.87
C LYS A 242 25.67 5.99 2.68
N ASP A 243 26.24 6.60 1.67
CA ASP A 243 25.64 6.99 0.42
C ASP A 243 25.98 5.93 -0.66
#